data_2f4377c71f9735b044bb13bea96ec2be
#
_entry.id   2f4377c71f9735b044bb13bea96ec2be
#
_cell.length_a   1.000
_cell.length_b   1.000
_cell.length_c   1.000
_cell.angle_alpha   90.00
_cell.angle_beta   90.00
_cell.angle_gamma   90.00
#
_symmetry.space_group_name_H-M   'P 1'
#
loop_
_entity.id
_entity.type
_entity.pdbx_description
1 polymer ?
#
loop_
_entity_poly.entity_id
_entity_poly.type
_entity_poly.pdbx_seq_one_letter_code
_entity_poly.pdbx_strand_id
1 'polypeptide(L)'
;MAKTLNENGVETEIVSIGVKAMQGCIACNRCRELERCVFQDELYDRIRKQLEDGIDGLIVGSPTYYAGPNGSLCALLDRVFYSSSDLMKYKPAAAVTVCRRGGASATLDRLNKYFTINHMPVVSSQYWNIVHGMLPGDALQDAEGLQTMRMLGKNMAWLLENIAKEKKYPEIESAIRTNFIR
;
A
#
# COMPACT_ATOMS: atom_id res chain seq x y z
N MET A 1 7.40 11.76 5.53
CA MET A 1 7.53 11.02 4.26
C MET A 1 6.94 11.79 3.10
N ALA A 2 5.65 12.14 3.03
CA ALA A 2 5.08 12.95 1.94
C ALA A 2 5.89 14.23 1.67
N LYS A 3 6.25 14.99 2.73
CA LYS A 3 7.16 16.15 2.61
C LYS A 3 8.46 15.79 1.88
N THR A 4 9.09 14.67 2.23
CA THR A 4 10.35 14.24 1.60
C THR A 4 10.16 13.85 0.13
N LEU A 5 9.05 13.21 -0.22
CA LEU A 5 8.71 12.91 -1.61
C LEU A 5 8.55 14.19 -2.42
N ASN A 6 7.78 15.15 -1.91
CA ASN A 6 7.56 16.43 -2.57
C ASN A 6 8.87 17.22 -2.74
N GLU A 7 9.76 17.19 -1.73
CA GLU A 7 11.12 17.80 -1.82
C GLU A 7 12.01 17.11 -2.87
N ASN A 8 11.68 15.88 -3.27
CA ASN A 8 12.37 15.14 -4.34
C ASN A 8 11.54 15.07 -5.64
N GLY A 9 10.62 16.00 -5.86
CA GLY A 9 9.90 16.16 -7.12
C GLY A 9 8.75 15.17 -7.35
N VAL A 10 8.31 14.45 -6.33
CA VAL A 10 7.17 13.51 -6.40
C VAL A 10 5.96 14.14 -5.73
N GLU A 11 4.94 14.47 -6.50
CA GLU A 11 3.66 14.94 -5.97
C GLU A 11 2.96 13.84 -5.17
N THR A 12 2.36 14.19 -4.03
CA THR A 12 1.72 13.22 -3.14
C THR A 12 0.32 13.65 -2.74
N GLU A 13 -0.59 12.69 -2.74
CA GLU A 13 -1.93 12.84 -2.17
C GLU A 13 -2.11 11.87 -0.99
N ILE A 14 -2.65 12.35 0.12
CA ILE A 14 -2.96 11.54 1.31
C ILE A 14 -4.46 11.27 1.35
N VAL A 15 -4.82 10.00 1.24
CA VAL A 15 -6.21 9.55 1.35
C VAL A 15 -6.41 8.89 2.71
N SER A 16 -7.22 9.51 3.57
CA SER A 16 -7.62 8.91 4.85
C SER A 16 -8.83 8.00 4.66
N ILE A 17 -8.78 6.80 5.26
CA ILE A 17 -9.94 5.89 5.24
C ILE A 17 -11.09 6.36 6.14
N GLY A 18 -10.85 7.32 7.03
CA GLY A 18 -11.87 7.86 7.94
C GLY A 18 -12.34 6.85 8.98
N VAL A 19 -13.58 7.07 9.46
CA VAL A 19 -14.20 6.27 10.54
C VAL A 19 -15.48 5.54 10.10
N LYS A 20 -15.88 5.66 8.83
CA LYS A 20 -17.07 4.97 8.30
C LYS A 20 -16.85 3.46 8.27
N ALA A 21 -17.92 2.70 8.46
CA ALA A 21 -17.90 1.25 8.30
C ALA A 21 -17.45 0.87 6.88
N MET A 22 -16.56 -0.11 6.79
CA MET A 22 -16.00 -0.58 5.52
C MET A 22 -16.45 -2.01 5.23
N GLN A 23 -17.12 -2.20 4.10
CA GLN A 23 -17.45 -3.54 3.61
C GLN A 23 -16.20 -4.24 3.12
N GLY A 24 -15.96 -5.46 3.59
CA GLY A 24 -14.87 -6.31 3.11
C GLY A 24 -15.20 -7.04 1.81
N CYS A 25 -14.19 -7.64 1.19
CA CYS A 25 -14.37 -8.49 0.02
C CYS A 25 -15.11 -9.78 0.41
N ILE A 26 -16.13 -10.18 -0.36
CA ILE A 26 -16.92 -11.39 -0.18
C ILE A 26 -16.55 -12.50 -1.18
N ALA A 27 -15.44 -12.33 -1.90
CA ALA A 27 -14.94 -13.29 -2.90
C ALA A 27 -15.98 -13.70 -3.97
N CYS A 28 -16.90 -12.80 -4.34
CA CYS A 28 -17.96 -13.08 -5.33
C CYS A 28 -17.43 -13.18 -6.78
N ASN A 29 -16.18 -12.86 -7.02
CA ASN A 29 -15.49 -12.85 -8.33
C ASN A 29 -16.13 -11.98 -9.43
N ARG A 30 -17.16 -11.19 -9.12
CA ARG A 30 -17.83 -10.32 -10.11
C ARG A 30 -16.91 -9.23 -10.67
N CYS A 31 -15.86 -8.88 -9.94
CA CYS A 31 -14.87 -7.90 -10.42
C CYS A 31 -14.11 -8.35 -11.66
N ARG A 32 -14.07 -9.64 -11.98
CA ARG A 32 -13.47 -10.15 -13.24
C ARG A 32 -14.27 -9.76 -14.49
N GLU A 33 -15.59 -9.59 -14.33
CA GLU A 33 -16.50 -9.18 -15.42
C GLU A 33 -16.71 -7.67 -15.44
N LEU A 34 -16.83 -7.08 -14.24
CA LEU A 34 -17.16 -5.66 -14.05
C LEU A 34 -15.92 -4.76 -14.09
N GLU A 35 -14.72 -5.35 -14.02
CA GLU A 35 -13.44 -4.66 -13.84
C GLU A 35 -13.39 -3.74 -12.61
N ARG A 36 -14.34 -3.89 -11.69
CA ARG A 36 -14.48 -3.15 -10.43
C ARG A 36 -15.21 -3.97 -9.38
N CYS A 37 -15.10 -3.56 -8.11
CA CYS A 37 -15.86 -4.17 -7.03
C CYS A 37 -17.37 -3.96 -7.22
N VAL A 38 -18.16 -4.98 -6.85
CA VAL A 38 -19.64 -4.86 -6.87
C VAL A 38 -20.17 -3.88 -5.82
N PHE A 39 -19.47 -3.76 -4.70
CA PHE A 39 -19.81 -2.79 -3.67
C PHE A 39 -19.29 -1.42 -4.09
N GLN A 40 -20.19 -0.45 -4.04
CA GLN A 40 -19.89 0.93 -4.36
C GLN A 40 -19.86 1.74 -3.08
N ASP A 41 -18.79 2.46 -2.87
CA ASP A 41 -18.66 3.47 -1.84
C ASP A 41 -17.66 4.53 -2.31
N GLU A 42 -17.89 5.74 -1.84
CA GLU A 42 -17.15 6.93 -2.25
C GLU A 42 -15.63 6.78 -2.13
N LEU A 43 -15.15 6.14 -1.06
CA LEU A 43 -13.72 5.98 -0.83
C LEU A 43 -13.09 4.96 -1.80
N TYR A 44 -13.75 3.82 -2.02
CA TYR A 44 -13.31 2.85 -3.00
C TYR A 44 -13.28 3.46 -4.41
N ASP A 45 -14.35 4.16 -4.80
CA ASP A 45 -14.47 4.77 -6.13
C ASP A 45 -13.41 5.86 -6.33
N ARG A 46 -13.12 6.67 -5.31
CA ARG A 46 -12.02 7.65 -5.34
C ARG A 46 -10.65 6.98 -5.57
N ILE A 47 -10.33 5.95 -4.79
CA ILE A 47 -9.05 5.25 -4.93
C ILE A 47 -8.97 4.56 -6.31
N ARG A 48 -10.05 3.90 -6.73
CA ARG A 48 -10.11 3.27 -8.05
C ARG A 48 -9.84 4.27 -9.16
N LYS A 49 -10.48 5.44 -9.09
CA LYS A 49 -10.25 6.51 -10.07
C LYS A 49 -8.80 6.98 -10.08
N GLN A 50 -8.17 7.17 -8.93
CA GLN A 50 -6.74 7.55 -8.85
C GLN A 50 -5.83 6.51 -9.51
N LEU A 51 -6.14 5.22 -9.35
CA LEU A 51 -5.41 4.13 -10.01
C LEU A 51 -5.59 4.17 -11.54
N GLU A 52 -6.78 4.46 -12.02
CA GLU A 52 -7.10 4.60 -13.45
C GLU A 52 -6.46 5.85 -14.06
N ASP A 53 -6.44 6.96 -13.32
CA ASP A 53 -5.77 8.20 -13.71
C ASP A 53 -4.23 8.06 -13.76
N GLY A 54 -3.68 6.98 -13.19
CA GLY A 54 -2.28 6.58 -13.39
C GLY A 54 -1.31 7.05 -12.32
N ILE A 55 -1.54 6.69 -11.04
CA ILE A 55 -0.52 6.90 -9.99
C ILE A 55 0.76 6.13 -10.31
N ASP A 56 1.92 6.67 -9.94
CA ASP A 56 3.23 6.05 -10.17
C ASP A 56 3.67 5.12 -9.04
N GLY A 57 3.16 5.31 -7.82
CA GLY A 57 3.50 4.49 -6.66
C GLY A 57 2.46 4.57 -5.56
N LEU A 58 2.54 3.65 -4.60
CA LEU A 58 1.58 3.53 -3.51
C LEU A 58 2.28 3.39 -2.16
N ILE A 59 1.83 4.14 -1.16
CA ILE A 59 2.25 3.95 0.22
C ILE A 59 1.02 3.71 1.08
N VAL A 60 1.02 2.59 1.82
CA VAL A 60 -0.07 2.21 2.72
C VAL A 60 0.39 2.35 4.16
N GLY A 61 -0.29 3.21 4.92
CA GLY A 61 -0.02 3.44 6.33
C GLY A 61 -1.11 2.87 7.23
N SER A 62 -0.71 2.21 8.34
CA SER A 62 -1.64 1.68 9.34
C SER A 62 -1.12 1.82 10.76
N PRO A 63 -1.98 2.14 11.74
CA PRO A 63 -1.69 1.81 13.11
C PRO A 63 -1.67 0.28 13.29
N THR A 64 -0.91 -0.18 14.30
CA THR A 64 -0.87 -1.59 14.69
C THR A 64 -1.93 -1.88 15.73
N TYR A 65 -2.89 -2.74 15.40
CA TYR A 65 -3.93 -3.23 16.31
C TYR A 65 -3.85 -4.75 16.41
N TYR A 66 -3.65 -5.30 17.62
CA TYR A 66 -3.54 -6.75 17.85
C TYR A 66 -2.52 -7.43 16.91
N ALA A 67 -1.33 -6.80 16.76
CA ALA A 67 -0.26 -7.25 15.87
C ALA A 67 -0.68 -7.38 14.39
N GLY A 68 -1.60 -6.54 13.95
CA GLY A 68 -2.05 -6.47 12.56
C GLY A 68 -2.42 -5.04 12.14
N PRO A 69 -2.65 -4.81 10.84
CA PRO A 69 -3.16 -3.54 10.36
C PRO A 69 -4.61 -3.31 10.80
N ASN A 70 -5.06 -2.05 10.72
CA ASN A 70 -6.45 -1.70 10.95
C ASN A 70 -7.40 -2.52 10.08
N GLY A 71 -8.45 -3.11 10.68
CA GLY A 71 -9.39 -4.01 9.97
C GLY A 71 -10.16 -3.33 8.84
N SER A 72 -10.57 -2.06 9.00
CA SER A 72 -11.24 -1.31 7.94
C SER A 72 -10.31 -1.05 6.76
N LEU A 73 -9.02 -0.79 7.03
CA LEU A 73 -8.01 -0.67 5.98
C LEU A 73 -7.87 -2.00 5.21
N CYS A 74 -7.75 -3.12 5.91
CA CYS A 74 -7.68 -4.43 5.26
C CYS A 74 -8.93 -4.72 4.41
N ALA A 75 -10.13 -4.43 4.92
CA ALA A 75 -11.38 -4.61 4.18
C ALA A 75 -11.39 -3.81 2.86
N LEU A 76 -10.89 -2.58 2.89
CA LEU A 76 -10.73 -1.75 1.69
C LEU A 76 -9.68 -2.32 0.74
N LEU A 77 -8.49 -2.65 1.26
CA LEU A 77 -7.38 -3.18 0.46
C LEU A 77 -7.73 -4.50 -0.21
N ASP A 78 -8.43 -5.42 0.48
CA ASP A 78 -8.89 -6.67 -0.11
C ASP A 78 -9.77 -6.41 -1.35
N ARG A 79 -10.63 -5.41 -1.32
CA ARG A 79 -11.46 -5.03 -2.47
C ARG A 79 -10.66 -4.37 -3.58
N VAL A 80 -9.85 -3.37 -3.23
CA VAL A 80 -9.05 -2.60 -4.19
C VAL A 80 -8.07 -3.51 -4.91
N PHE A 81 -7.27 -4.28 -4.18
CA PHE A 81 -6.27 -5.15 -4.79
C PHE A 81 -6.87 -6.34 -5.55
N TYR A 82 -8.03 -6.86 -5.12
CA TYR A 82 -8.68 -7.95 -5.82
C TYR A 82 -9.34 -7.51 -7.14
N SER A 83 -9.83 -6.25 -7.21
CA SER A 83 -10.53 -5.73 -8.38
C SER A 83 -9.68 -4.86 -9.30
N SER A 84 -8.46 -4.48 -8.88
CA SER A 84 -7.62 -3.52 -9.59
C SER A 84 -6.16 -3.98 -9.72
N SER A 85 -5.89 -5.29 -9.58
CA SER A 85 -4.53 -5.85 -9.61
C SER A 85 -3.75 -5.45 -10.85
N ASP A 86 -4.38 -5.37 -12.00
CA ASP A 86 -3.72 -5.00 -13.26
C ASP A 86 -3.24 -3.55 -13.28
N LEU A 87 -3.91 -2.66 -12.56
CA LEU A 87 -3.51 -1.26 -12.42
C LEU A 87 -2.33 -1.06 -11.44
N MET A 88 -1.96 -2.10 -10.68
CA MET A 88 -0.93 -2.06 -9.64
C MET A 88 0.45 -2.55 -10.11
N LYS A 89 0.49 -3.39 -11.14
CA LYS A 89 1.71 -4.07 -11.60
C LYS A 89 2.86 -3.08 -11.84
N TYR A 90 4.03 -3.45 -11.31
CA TYR A 90 5.30 -2.71 -11.44
C TYR A 90 5.32 -1.31 -10.83
N LYS A 91 4.25 -0.88 -10.16
CA LYS A 91 4.27 0.36 -9.38
C LYS A 91 4.99 0.10 -8.05
N PRO A 92 6.02 0.89 -7.70
CA PRO A 92 6.66 0.79 -6.39
C PRO A 92 5.66 0.99 -5.26
N ALA A 93 5.78 0.18 -4.23
CA ALA A 93 4.91 0.28 -3.06
C ALA A 93 5.68 0.18 -1.75
N ALA A 94 5.15 0.78 -0.70
CA ALA A 94 5.68 0.64 0.64
C ALA A 94 4.57 0.56 1.69
N ALA A 95 4.78 -0.25 2.72
CA ALA A 95 3.99 -0.21 3.93
C ALA A 95 4.71 0.61 5.00
N VAL A 96 3.94 1.35 5.80
CA VAL A 96 4.42 2.02 7.00
C VAL A 96 3.47 1.75 8.16
N THR A 97 4.00 1.61 9.37
CA THR A 97 3.15 1.36 10.53
C THR A 97 3.57 2.18 11.73
N VAL A 98 2.58 2.49 12.56
CA VAL A 98 2.79 3.10 13.87
C VAL A 98 2.33 2.13 14.93
N CYS A 99 3.15 1.93 15.96
CA CYS A 99 2.78 1.15 17.13
C CYS A 99 3.27 1.81 18.42
N ARG A 100 2.61 1.47 19.53
CA ARG A 100 3.12 1.86 20.84
C ARG A 100 4.43 1.14 21.16
N ARG A 101 4.50 -0.19 20.94
CA ARG A 101 5.65 -1.03 21.32
C ARG A 101 5.84 -2.28 20.47
N GLY A 102 4.85 -3.16 20.37
CA GLY A 102 4.98 -4.47 19.72
C GLY A 102 3.98 -4.69 18.59
N GLY A 103 4.25 -5.71 17.74
CA GLY A 103 3.37 -6.15 16.65
C GLY A 103 3.52 -5.41 15.32
N ALA A 104 4.41 -4.42 15.24
CA ALA A 104 4.59 -3.64 14.02
C ALA A 104 5.17 -4.45 12.85
N SER A 105 6.11 -5.37 13.09
CA SER A 105 6.66 -6.24 12.06
C SER A 105 5.58 -7.12 11.41
N ALA A 106 4.70 -7.74 12.22
CA ALA A 106 3.58 -8.50 11.70
C ALA A 106 2.59 -7.64 10.88
N THR A 107 2.39 -6.38 11.28
CA THR A 107 1.60 -5.42 10.51
C THR A 107 2.23 -5.12 9.16
N LEU A 108 3.54 -4.88 9.10
CA LEU A 108 4.28 -4.66 7.86
C LEU A 108 4.22 -5.89 6.95
N ASP A 109 4.46 -7.08 7.50
CA ASP A 109 4.42 -8.34 6.75
C ASP A 109 3.06 -8.56 6.10
N ARG A 110 1.99 -8.28 6.84
CA ARG A 110 0.61 -8.41 6.30
C ARG A 110 0.34 -7.41 5.18
N LEU A 111 0.77 -6.16 5.32
CA LEU A 111 0.59 -5.15 4.28
C LEU A 111 1.44 -5.43 3.04
N ASN A 112 2.67 -5.85 3.20
CA ASN A 112 3.56 -6.19 2.08
C ASN A 112 3.04 -7.35 1.22
N LYS A 113 2.17 -8.23 1.76
CA LYS A 113 1.52 -9.31 0.99
C LYS A 113 0.64 -8.78 -0.15
N TYR A 114 -0.01 -7.63 0.05
CA TYR A 114 -0.77 -7.00 -1.03
C TYR A 114 0.12 -6.59 -2.21
N PHE A 115 1.32 -6.10 -1.92
CA PHE A 115 2.24 -5.63 -2.95
C PHE A 115 2.91 -6.77 -3.68
N THR A 116 3.45 -7.73 -2.93
CA THR A 116 4.26 -8.83 -3.50
C THR A 116 3.46 -9.75 -4.41
N ILE A 117 2.18 -10.01 -4.11
CA ILE A 117 1.31 -10.81 -4.99
C ILE A 117 0.92 -10.07 -6.28
N ASN A 118 1.03 -8.74 -6.30
CA ASN A 118 0.62 -7.88 -7.42
C ASN A 118 1.81 -7.36 -8.25
N HIS A 119 2.96 -8.05 -8.23
CA HIS A 119 4.17 -7.67 -8.97
C HIS A 119 4.66 -6.24 -8.66
N MET A 120 4.39 -5.73 -7.46
CA MET A 120 4.83 -4.40 -7.06
C MET A 120 6.18 -4.48 -6.36
N PRO A 121 7.20 -3.72 -6.81
CA PRO A 121 8.47 -3.61 -6.09
C PRO A 121 8.24 -3.01 -4.69
N VAL A 122 8.64 -3.70 -3.63
CA VAL A 122 8.52 -3.19 -2.25
C VAL A 122 9.73 -2.33 -1.93
N VAL A 123 9.46 -1.07 -1.61
CA VAL A 123 10.51 -0.09 -1.29
C VAL A 123 10.89 -0.19 0.17
N SER A 124 12.18 -0.36 0.41
CA SER A 124 12.77 -0.37 1.75
C SER A 124 13.32 1.00 2.15
N SER A 125 13.55 1.17 3.45
CA SER A 125 14.33 2.25 4.03
C SER A 125 15.65 1.72 4.58
N GLN A 126 16.20 2.38 5.59
CA GLN A 126 17.38 1.91 6.32
C GLN A 126 17.08 0.87 7.41
N TYR A 127 15.81 0.74 7.77
CA TYR A 127 15.27 -0.22 8.75
C TYR A 127 13.83 -0.59 8.35
N TRP A 128 13.12 -1.37 9.17
CA TRP A 128 11.69 -1.60 8.96
C TRP A 128 10.92 -0.28 9.07
N ASN A 129 9.92 -0.08 8.24
CA ASN A 129 9.17 1.17 8.13
C ASN A 129 8.20 1.36 9.31
N ILE A 130 8.75 1.49 10.50
CA ILE A 130 8.03 1.57 11.77
C ILE A 130 8.29 2.93 12.40
N VAL A 131 7.25 3.50 13.01
CA VAL A 131 7.33 4.66 13.89
C VAL A 131 6.66 4.31 15.22
N HIS A 132 7.20 4.77 16.32
CA HIS A 132 6.64 4.55 17.64
C HIS A 132 5.85 5.76 18.12
N GLY A 133 4.69 5.50 18.74
CA GLY A 133 3.83 6.52 19.32
C GLY A 133 2.53 5.91 19.80
N MET A 134 1.91 6.48 20.81
CA MET A 134 0.64 6.06 21.39
C MET A 134 -0.40 7.17 21.31
N LEU A 135 -0.02 8.37 21.75
CA LEU A 135 -0.89 9.53 21.77
C LEU A 135 -0.68 10.42 20.55
N PRO A 136 -1.62 11.29 20.21
CA PRO A 136 -1.42 12.29 19.17
C PRO A 136 -0.15 13.10 19.39
N GLY A 137 0.73 13.12 18.39
CA GLY A 137 2.01 13.83 18.45
C GLY A 137 3.21 12.98 18.87
N ASP A 138 3.04 11.85 19.55
CA ASP A 138 4.17 11.02 20.02
C ASP A 138 5.07 10.56 18.86
N ALA A 139 4.48 10.17 17.76
CA ALA A 139 5.21 9.75 16.56
C ALA A 139 6.17 10.83 16.02
N LEU A 140 5.92 12.10 16.31
CA LEU A 140 6.82 13.19 15.94
C LEU A 140 8.06 13.30 16.82
N GLN A 141 8.08 12.59 17.94
CA GLN A 141 9.21 12.53 18.89
C GLN A 141 10.10 11.30 18.64
N ASP A 142 9.67 10.36 17.82
CA ASP A 142 10.47 9.21 17.40
C ASP A 142 11.47 9.61 16.31
N ALA A 143 12.64 10.07 16.74
CA ALA A 143 13.68 10.57 15.84
C ALA A 143 14.18 9.51 14.85
N GLU A 144 14.29 8.24 15.27
CA GLU A 144 14.71 7.11 14.44
C GLU A 144 13.61 6.75 13.42
N GLY A 145 12.35 6.64 13.89
CA GLY A 145 11.22 6.39 13.01
C GLY A 145 11.04 7.50 11.98
N LEU A 146 11.20 8.77 12.36
CA LEU A 146 11.16 9.89 11.41
C LEU A 146 12.32 9.86 10.41
N GLN A 147 13.51 9.44 10.81
CA GLN A 147 14.64 9.24 9.91
C GLN A 147 14.33 8.11 8.91
N THR A 148 13.81 6.99 9.39
CA THR A 148 13.36 5.87 8.57
C THR A 148 12.33 6.32 7.52
N MET A 149 11.35 7.13 7.92
CA MET A 149 10.35 7.69 7.00
C MET A 149 10.96 8.64 5.95
N ARG A 150 11.97 9.43 6.31
CA ARG A 150 12.69 10.27 5.33
C ARG A 150 13.48 9.43 4.34
N MET A 151 14.18 8.39 4.81
CA MET A 151 14.93 7.49 3.92
C MET A 151 13.99 6.70 2.99
N LEU A 152 12.87 6.23 3.50
CA LEU A 152 11.85 5.61 2.65
C LEU A 152 11.37 6.56 1.54
N GLY A 153 11.09 7.82 1.86
CA GLY A 153 10.69 8.83 0.87
C GLY A 153 11.75 9.05 -0.21
N LYS A 154 13.03 9.13 0.18
CA LYS A 154 14.14 9.27 -0.78
C LYS A 154 14.31 8.04 -1.68
N ASN A 155 14.24 6.84 -1.10
CA ASN A 155 14.37 5.59 -1.84
C ASN A 155 13.20 5.41 -2.82
N MET A 156 11.98 5.76 -2.41
CA MET A 156 10.80 5.74 -3.28
C MET A 156 10.96 6.72 -4.44
N ALA A 157 11.35 7.96 -4.19
CA ALA A 157 11.57 8.96 -5.23
C ALA A 157 12.64 8.51 -6.24
N TRP A 158 13.77 8.00 -5.74
CA TRP A 158 14.83 7.44 -6.58
C TRP A 158 14.33 6.28 -7.47
N LEU A 159 13.55 5.36 -6.91
CA LEU A 159 13.03 4.21 -7.67
C LEU A 159 12.02 4.65 -8.73
N LEU A 160 11.10 5.57 -8.39
CA LEU A 160 10.13 6.16 -9.32
C LEU A 160 10.83 6.86 -10.50
N GLU A 161 11.85 7.65 -10.24
CA GLU A 161 12.64 8.32 -11.27
C GLU A 161 13.31 7.32 -12.24
N ASN A 162 13.87 6.23 -11.69
CA ASN A 162 14.55 5.24 -12.52
C ASN A 162 13.57 4.40 -13.34
N ILE A 163 12.42 4.02 -12.78
CA ILE A 163 11.35 3.32 -13.53
C ILE A 163 10.82 4.22 -14.66
N ALA A 164 10.61 5.51 -14.40
CA ALA A 164 10.13 6.46 -15.40
C ALA A 164 11.10 6.65 -16.59
N LYS A 165 12.40 6.54 -16.36
CA LYS A 165 13.43 6.64 -17.41
C LYS A 165 13.41 5.44 -18.36
N GLU A 166 13.33 4.23 -17.82
CA GLU A 166 13.42 3.00 -18.62
C GLU A 166 12.10 2.64 -19.30
N LYS A 167 10.96 2.80 -18.62
CA LYS A 167 9.61 2.43 -19.09
C LYS A 167 9.51 1.01 -19.69
N LYS A 168 10.43 0.12 -19.29
CA LYS A 168 10.49 -1.25 -19.76
C LYS A 168 10.24 -2.20 -18.58
N TYR A 169 9.17 -2.97 -18.70
CA TYR A 169 8.77 -3.93 -17.69
C TYR A 169 9.01 -5.37 -18.17
N PRO A 170 9.30 -6.30 -17.25
CA PRO A 170 9.38 -7.72 -17.58
C PRO A 170 8.06 -8.22 -18.16
N GLU A 171 8.15 -9.15 -19.12
CA GLU A 171 7.00 -9.89 -19.61
C GLU A 171 6.45 -10.79 -18.51
N ILE A 172 5.13 -10.83 -18.37
CA ILE A 172 4.46 -11.68 -17.39
C ILE A 172 4.05 -12.99 -18.07
N GLU A 173 4.56 -14.09 -17.57
CA GLU A 173 4.18 -15.42 -18.03
C GLU A 173 2.72 -15.73 -17.68
N SER A 174 2.09 -16.58 -18.52
CA SER A 174 0.76 -17.10 -18.22
C SER A 174 0.75 -17.92 -16.94
N ALA A 175 -0.22 -17.63 -16.05
CA ALA A 175 -0.29 -18.29 -14.77
C ALA A 175 -0.59 -19.79 -14.88
N ILE A 176 0.28 -20.63 -14.34
CA ILE A 176 0.03 -22.05 -14.14
C ILE A 176 -0.62 -22.22 -12.78
N ARG A 177 -1.80 -22.80 -12.72
CA ARG A 177 -2.52 -23.04 -11.47
C ARG A 177 -2.40 -24.49 -11.06
N THR A 178 -1.81 -24.73 -9.90
CA THR A 178 -1.81 -26.07 -9.29
C THR A 178 -3.11 -26.29 -8.53
N ASN A 179 -3.79 -27.38 -8.83
CA ASN A 179 -4.96 -27.82 -8.06
C ASN A 179 -4.60 -29.13 -7.35
N PHE A 180 -4.56 -29.10 -6.01
CA PHE A 180 -4.26 -30.25 -5.16
C PHE A 180 -5.50 -31.10 -4.83
N ILE A 181 -6.69 -30.65 -5.20
CA ILE A 181 -7.95 -31.38 -5.04
C ILE A 181 -8.26 -32.06 -6.38
N ARG A 182 -8.17 -33.39 -6.39
CA ARG A 182 -8.49 -34.23 -7.54
C ARG A 182 -9.86 -34.85 -7.35
#